data_1993344a4e0a9009bb9f75d7c7e85a06
#
_entry.id   1993344a4e0a9009bb9f75d7c7e85a06
#
_cell.length_a   1.000
_cell.length_b   1.000
_cell.length_c   1.000
_cell.angle_alpha   90.00
_cell.angle_beta   90.00
_cell.angle_gamma   90.00
#
_symmetry.space_group_name_H-M   'P 1'
#
loop_
_entity.id
_entity.type
_entity.pdbx_description
1 polymer ?
#
loop_
_entity_poly.entity_id
_entity_poly.type
_entity_poly.pdbx_seq_one_letter_code
_entity_poly.pdbx_strand_id
1 'polypeptide(L)'
;MAESFIFSGTGFVLGKYEVTNSDILKYIRLGYLDGFNESRAAKSEKYEAYREKNPNATAFDYMADAKMGFRTRYHVVPFPPAASQYKNADNTITLCVGAVEKALAKSGLSGNDIDAWFVGSATAPQKAPGIAEFVKSYFCFEENQSPSFSLTSACVGFNSNIEAALAYFNSHPVANHIVVAHSEVMSELLLEERDFVPFTTFGDSAAAVVISRVQTEEKCGIVAVRNNEDIAMLDFLGADHSGNLFMEPRMVKSRAVPNITFTAQKLLEQCGWTINDLAIFIPHQTGNAIVHSVAENLGIDKAKVYQEVQINCGNLSGASIPACFDVLMSEGRLKPNDKVLTAVAGLGGEFGGFAYIMPPREFKFSPSRELEGRTLMLTGASGGIGREIALSAARKGEELILLYNSNIAVINNLKEKISAECNVPVSIEKVDLSDKSQVNALVTRIAEKYGKVDYLINTHAVTGGLARATKVGISEFEDVARINYESIRYLCEKMSDYVRRAVLITGSVGEDAQFAGSAPYVVSKRALRGFARSYAGKVYENGVKCIYYLPGLIGAGMVSKLDESQIQASMMAVNQKVLTNVDEIAERMVLSVCRIKVPNVRISFEEKLMVIKDVYLNY
;
A
#
# COMPACT_ATOMS: atom_id res chain seq x y z
N MET A 1 -13.55 27.10 20.54
CA MET A 1 -12.91 25.87 19.98
C MET A 1 -11.76 26.30 19.08
N ALA A 2 -10.68 25.54 19.09
CA ALA A 2 -9.50 25.78 18.27
C ALA A 2 -9.51 24.85 17.05
N GLU A 3 -9.10 25.37 15.90
CA GLU A 3 -8.82 24.53 14.72
C GLU A 3 -7.49 23.81 14.92
N SER A 4 -7.50 22.51 14.73
CA SER A 4 -6.37 21.63 14.95
C SER A 4 -6.14 20.69 13.77
N PHE A 5 -4.88 20.41 13.44
CA PHE A 5 -4.47 19.52 12.36
C PHE A 5 -3.78 18.30 12.95
N ILE A 6 -4.50 17.20 13.02
CA ILE A 6 -4.07 15.99 13.73
C ILE A 6 -3.68 14.87 12.79
N PHE A 7 -2.80 13.98 13.22
CA PHE A 7 -2.58 12.69 12.56
C PHE A 7 -3.72 11.74 12.96
N SER A 8 -4.72 11.62 12.10
CA SER A 8 -5.88 10.76 12.32
C SER A 8 -5.62 9.30 11.96
N GLY A 9 -4.61 9.04 11.14
CA GLY A 9 -4.13 7.72 10.80
C GLY A 9 -2.66 7.77 10.41
N THR A 10 -1.93 6.71 10.73
CA THR A 10 -0.51 6.54 10.42
C THR A 10 -0.27 5.18 9.81
N GLY A 11 0.74 5.04 8.96
CA GLY A 11 1.11 3.77 8.37
C GLY A 11 2.60 3.71 8.04
N PHE A 12 3.20 2.55 8.27
CA PHE A 12 4.60 2.30 8.05
C PHE A 12 4.82 0.92 7.41
N VAL A 13 5.71 0.87 6.42
CA VAL A 13 6.09 -0.34 5.68
C VAL A 13 7.60 -0.35 5.47
N LEU A 14 8.21 -1.49 5.67
CA LEU A 14 9.63 -1.76 5.41
C LEU A 14 9.81 -2.58 4.13
N GLY A 15 11.01 -2.55 3.57
CA GLY A 15 11.44 -3.52 2.58
C GLY A 15 11.29 -4.95 3.11
N LYS A 16 11.15 -5.90 2.23
CA LYS A 16 10.84 -7.31 2.57
C LYS A 16 11.98 -8.06 3.24
N TYR A 17 13.22 -7.71 2.93
CA TYR A 17 14.39 -8.49 3.33
C TYR A 17 15.16 -7.79 4.45
N GLU A 18 15.19 -8.44 5.61
CA GLU A 18 16.03 -8.00 6.72
C GLU A 18 17.51 -8.18 6.35
N VAL A 19 18.32 -7.16 6.64
CA VAL A 19 19.76 -7.15 6.47
C VAL A 19 20.40 -6.91 7.82
N THR A 20 21.13 -7.89 8.31
CA THR A 20 21.79 -7.85 9.62
C THR A 20 23.23 -7.34 9.53
N ASN A 21 23.82 -6.95 10.67
CA ASN A 21 25.25 -6.64 10.75
C ASN A 21 26.12 -7.84 10.36
N SER A 22 25.65 -9.07 10.61
CA SER A 22 26.34 -10.30 10.20
C SER A 22 26.44 -10.44 8.68
N ASP A 23 25.38 -10.06 7.96
CA ASP A 23 25.37 -10.11 6.48
C ASP A 23 26.39 -9.13 5.91
N ILE A 24 26.44 -7.90 6.44
CA ILE A 24 27.40 -6.86 6.01
C ILE A 24 28.82 -7.29 6.34
N LEU A 25 29.09 -7.80 7.56
CA LEU A 25 30.42 -8.27 7.96
C LEU A 25 30.92 -9.41 7.05
N LYS A 26 30.04 -10.32 6.67
CA LYS A 26 30.37 -11.38 5.69
C LYS A 26 30.87 -10.80 4.37
N TYR A 27 30.22 -9.74 3.87
CA TYR A 27 30.60 -9.07 2.63
C TYR A 27 31.92 -8.28 2.74
N ILE A 28 32.17 -7.66 3.88
CA ILE A 28 33.45 -7.03 4.19
C ILE A 28 34.58 -8.09 4.16
N ARG A 29 34.37 -9.24 4.80
CA ARG A 29 35.36 -10.34 4.84
C ARG A 29 35.62 -10.97 3.47
N LEU A 30 34.66 -10.93 2.56
CA LEU A 30 34.79 -11.38 1.17
C LEU A 30 35.48 -10.33 0.28
N GLY A 31 35.77 -9.12 0.79
CA GLY A 31 36.42 -8.05 0.03
C GLY A 31 35.49 -7.29 -0.93
N TYR A 32 34.18 -7.40 -0.74
CA TYR A 32 33.20 -6.66 -1.55
C TYR A 32 32.92 -5.28 -0.98
N LEU A 33 33.09 -5.07 0.33
CA LEU A 33 32.93 -3.79 1.00
C LEU A 33 34.23 -3.40 1.71
N ASP A 34 34.52 -2.09 1.66
CA ASP A 34 35.72 -1.46 2.17
C ASP A 34 35.44 -0.63 3.45
N GLY A 35 36.46 0.00 4.01
CA GLY A 35 36.35 1.00 5.09
C GLY A 35 36.39 0.45 6.52
N PHE A 36 36.11 -0.83 6.76
CA PHE A 36 36.16 -1.43 8.11
C PHE A 36 37.40 -2.28 8.32
N ASN A 37 38.17 -1.96 9.35
CA ASN A 37 39.33 -2.77 9.78
C ASN A 37 38.98 -3.57 11.04
N GLU A 38 38.58 -4.83 10.86
CA GLU A 38 38.16 -5.74 11.94
C GLU A 38 39.27 -5.97 12.99
N SER A 39 40.53 -6.16 12.54
CA SER A 39 41.66 -6.43 13.43
C SER A 39 42.00 -5.23 14.30
N ARG A 40 41.84 -4.01 13.79
CA ARG A 40 42.03 -2.76 14.58
C ARG A 40 40.87 -2.56 15.55
N ALA A 41 39.64 -2.81 15.11
CA ALA A 41 38.45 -2.64 15.95
C ALA A 41 38.43 -3.65 17.10
N ALA A 42 38.85 -4.90 16.86
CA ALA A 42 38.95 -5.95 17.87
C ALA A 42 39.96 -5.69 18.99
N LYS A 43 40.96 -4.82 18.77
CA LYS A 43 41.96 -4.41 19.78
C LYS A 43 41.53 -3.21 20.64
N SER A 44 40.30 -2.71 20.45
CA SER A 44 39.80 -1.56 21.18
C SER A 44 39.33 -1.95 22.59
N GLU A 45 39.85 -1.32 23.65
CA GLU A 45 39.34 -1.48 25.02
C GLU A 45 37.83 -1.27 25.14
N LYS A 46 37.28 -0.35 24.34
CA LYS A 46 35.84 -0.08 24.31
C LYS A 46 35.05 -1.25 23.70
N TYR A 47 35.63 -1.99 22.76
CA TYR A 47 35.01 -3.22 22.24
C TYR A 47 35.08 -4.33 23.28
N GLU A 48 36.18 -4.50 23.99
CA GLU A 48 36.29 -5.48 25.07
C GLU A 48 35.22 -5.26 26.14
N ALA A 49 35.06 -4.02 26.61
CA ALA A 49 34.00 -3.67 27.55
C ALA A 49 32.56 -3.87 26.99
N TYR A 50 32.36 -3.71 25.69
CA TYR A 50 31.08 -4.01 25.03
C TYR A 50 30.83 -5.52 24.96
N ARG A 51 31.89 -6.31 24.66
CA ARG A 51 31.82 -7.76 24.56
C ARG A 51 31.56 -8.44 25.90
N GLU A 52 32.03 -7.88 27.00
CA GLU A 52 31.68 -8.39 28.34
C GLU A 52 30.18 -8.43 28.59
N LYS A 53 29.45 -7.43 28.08
CA LYS A 53 27.97 -7.34 28.15
C LYS A 53 27.26 -8.08 27.03
N ASN A 54 27.96 -8.36 25.93
CA ASN A 54 27.43 -8.97 24.71
C ASN A 54 28.41 -10.06 24.22
N PRO A 55 28.48 -11.24 24.84
CA PRO A 55 29.55 -12.22 24.62
C PRO A 55 29.70 -12.71 23.18
N ASN A 56 28.60 -12.73 22.41
CA ASN A 56 28.59 -13.20 21.02
C ASN A 56 28.79 -12.06 19.99
N ALA A 57 28.93 -10.81 20.43
CA ALA A 57 29.05 -9.67 19.53
C ALA A 57 30.44 -9.63 18.87
N THR A 58 30.45 -9.37 17.56
CA THR A 58 31.67 -9.12 16.79
C THR A 58 32.17 -7.69 16.97
N ALA A 59 33.39 -7.40 16.53
CA ALA A 59 33.91 -6.03 16.51
C ALA A 59 33.10 -5.13 15.54
N PHE A 60 32.47 -5.73 14.54
CA PHE A 60 31.55 -5.03 13.63
C PHE A 60 30.24 -4.69 14.32
N ASP A 61 29.65 -5.57 15.12
CA ASP A 61 28.46 -5.28 15.92
C ASP A 61 28.70 -4.10 16.85
N TYR A 62 29.87 -4.04 17.48
CA TYR A 62 30.26 -2.88 18.29
C TYR A 62 30.32 -1.59 17.46
N MET A 63 30.87 -1.65 16.24
CA MET A 63 30.92 -0.49 15.35
C MET A 63 29.51 -0.07 14.88
N ALA A 64 28.74 -1.01 14.36
CA ALA A 64 27.45 -0.74 13.74
C ALA A 64 26.36 -0.41 14.79
N ASP A 65 26.20 -1.23 15.84
CA ASP A 65 25.16 -1.05 16.86
C ASP A 65 25.58 0.01 17.90
N ALA A 66 26.68 -0.21 18.63
CA ALA A 66 27.02 0.67 19.75
C ALA A 66 27.54 2.05 19.34
N LYS A 67 28.35 2.16 18.27
CA LYS A 67 28.89 3.44 17.81
C LYS A 67 28.01 4.15 16.80
N MET A 68 27.53 3.45 15.78
CA MET A 68 26.73 4.06 14.74
C MET A 68 25.24 4.09 15.11
N GLY A 69 24.74 3.12 15.87
CA GLY A 69 23.33 3.03 16.30
C GLY A 69 22.43 2.28 15.33
N PHE A 70 23.00 1.32 14.57
CA PHE A 70 22.24 0.53 13.59
C PHE A 70 22.47 -0.97 13.83
N ARG A 71 21.41 -1.70 14.10
CA ARG A 71 21.44 -3.16 14.32
C ARG A 71 20.97 -3.91 13.10
N THR A 72 19.85 -3.50 12.55
CA THR A 72 19.22 -4.07 11.36
C THR A 72 18.74 -2.98 10.40
N ARG A 73 18.54 -3.30 9.15
CA ARG A 73 17.87 -2.52 8.12
C ARG A 73 17.13 -3.46 7.19
N TYR A 74 16.30 -2.92 6.31
CA TYR A 74 15.45 -3.70 5.43
C TYR A 74 15.63 -3.23 4.00
N HIS A 75 15.72 -4.17 3.05
CA HIS A 75 15.79 -3.90 1.63
C HIS A 75 14.60 -4.51 0.90
N VAL A 76 14.23 -3.93 -0.25
CA VAL A 76 13.20 -4.51 -1.13
C VAL A 76 13.74 -5.71 -1.90
N VAL A 77 15.04 -5.91 -1.93
CA VAL A 77 15.74 -7.03 -2.57
C VAL A 77 16.62 -7.77 -1.57
N PRO A 78 16.95 -9.07 -1.82
CA PRO A 78 17.91 -9.79 -0.99
C PRO A 78 19.28 -9.08 -0.96
N PHE A 79 19.97 -9.14 0.17
CA PHE A 79 21.34 -8.66 0.30
C PHE A 79 22.33 -9.68 -0.25
N PRO A 80 23.36 -9.27 -1.02
CA PRO A 80 23.63 -7.91 -1.47
C PRO A 80 22.73 -7.48 -2.62
N PRO A 81 22.41 -6.18 -2.73
CA PRO A 81 21.58 -5.70 -3.81
C PRO A 81 22.28 -5.82 -5.17
N ALA A 82 21.51 -6.19 -6.19
CA ALA A 82 21.97 -6.24 -7.59
C ALA A 82 20.87 -5.69 -8.51
N ALA A 83 21.24 -4.94 -9.54
CA ALA A 83 20.31 -4.26 -10.44
C ALA A 83 19.22 -5.18 -11.03
N SER A 84 19.55 -6.43 -11.33
CA SER A 84 18.60 -7.41 -11.88
C SER A 84 17.47 -7.79 -10.92
N GLN A 85 17.66 -7.64 -9.60
CA GLN A 85 16.68 -8.01 -8.58
C GLN A 85 15.53 -7.00 -8.51
N TYR A 86 15.78 -5.71 -8.82
CA TYR A 86 14.77 -4.64 -8.70
C TYR A 86 13.64 -4.72 -9.73
N LYS A 87 13.85 -5.44 -10.84
CA LYS A 87 12.85 -5.55 -11.93
C LYS A 87 11.49 -6.07 -11.45
N ASN A 88 11.47 -6.94 -10.43
CA ASN A 88 10.24 -7.56 -9.90
C ASN A 88 10.10 -7.36 -8.39
N ALA A 89 10.91 -6.50 -7.79
CA ALA A 89 10.82 -6.15 -6.37
C ALA A 89 9.76 -5.09 -6.12
N ASP A 90 9.44 -4.88 -4.84
CA ASP A 90 8.76 -3.66 -4.43
C ASP A 90 9.61 -2.45 -4.82
N ASN A 91 8.93 -1.35 -5.03
CA ASN A 91 9.55 -0.07 -5.37
C ASN A 91 8.93 1.04 -4.51
N THR A 92 9.41 2.24 -4.70
CA THR A 92 8.96 3.43 -3.97
C THR A 92 7.43 3.61 -4.01
N ILE A 93 6.79 3.29 -5.15
CA ILE A 93 5.32 3.41 -5.29
C ILE A 93 4.62 2.32 -4.47
N THR A 94 5.02 1.05 -4.60
CA THR A 94 4.34 -0.07 -3.93
C THR A 94 4.50 -0.01 -2.41
N LEU A 95 5.68 0.37 -1.92
CA LEU A 95 5.88 0.64 -0.49
C LEU A 95 4.98 1.78 0.01
N CYS A 96 4.92 2.89 -0.76
CA CYS A 96 4.07 4.03 -0.40
C CYS A 96 2.59 3.65 -0.36
N VAL A 97 2.12 2.87 -1.33
CA VAL A 97 0.74 2.34 -1.35
C VAL A 97 0.45 1.55 -0.07
N GLY A 98 1.34 0.65 0.35
CA GLY A 98 1.17 -0.12 1.58
C GLY A 98 1.14 0.76 2.85
N ALA A 99 1.94 1.83 2.91
CA ALA A 99 1.93 2.76 4.02
C ALA A 99 0.63 3.60 4.07
N VAL A 100 0.20 4.11 2.92
CA VAL A 100 -1.05 4.89 2.80
C VAL A 100 -2.27 4.03 3.12
N GLU A 101 -2.31 2.76 2.67
CA GLU A 101 -3.38 1.81 2.98
C GLU A 101 -3.56 1.67 4.51
N LYS A 102 -2.45 1.48 5.24
CA LYS A 102 -2.47 1.40 6.72
C LYS A 102 -2.94 2.71 7.36
N ALA A 103 -2.49 3.87 6.84
CA ALA A 103 -2.87 5.16 7.37
C ALA A 103 -4.38 5.44 7.16
N LEU A 104 -4.91 5.14 5.97
CA LEU A 104 -6.33 5.24 5.68
C LEU A 104 -7.17 4.29 6.56
N ALA A 105 -6.74 3.04 6.71
CA ALA A 105 -7.43 2.06 7.55
C ALA A 105 -7.51 2.52 9.02
N LYS A 106 -6.43 3.07 9.59
CA LYS A 106 -6.41 3.59 10.96
C LYS A 106 -7.26 4.85 11.13
N SER A 107 -7.32 5.73 10.12
CA SER A 107 -8.17 6.93 10.16
C SER A 107 -9.66 6.61 10.00
N GLY A 108 -10.00 5.47 9.41
CA GLY A 108 -11.37 5.11 9.02
C GLY A 108 -11.85 5.83 7.74
N LEU A 109 -10.93 6.39 6.95
CA LEU A 109 -11.23 7.10 5.70
C LEU A 109 -10.92 6.24 4.48
N SER A 110 -11.57 6.57 3.36
CA SER A 110 -11.22 6.04 2.03
C SER A 110 -10.38 7.04 1.24
N GLY A 111 -9.80 6.60 0.13
CA GLY A 111 -9.05 7.49 -0.75
C GLY A 111 -9.89 8.63 -1.35
N ASN A 112 -11.20 8.40 -1.53
CA ASN A 112 -12.08 9.43 -2.07
C ASN A 112 -12.49 10.51 -1.05
N ASP A 113 -12.22 10.28 0.23
CA ASP A 113 -12.40 11.29 1.29
C ASP A 113 -11.21 12.24 1.39
N ILE A 114 -10.13 11.99 0.63
CA ILE A 114 -8.89 12.77 0.69
C ILE A 114 -8.97 13.96 -0.28
N ASP A 115 -8.82 15.15 0.27
CA ASP A 115 -8.92 16.42 -0.46
C ASP A 115 -7.64 16.78 -1.22
N ALA A 116 -6.47 16.31 -0.75
CA ALA A 116 -5.19 16.47 -1.45
C ALA A 116 -4.16 15.41 -1.03
N TRP A 117 -3.18 15.16 -1.92
CA TRP A 117 -2.16 14.14 -1.77
C TRP A 117 -0.78 14.77 -1.90
N PHE A 118 0.03 14.67 -0.85
CA PHE A 118 1.42 15.13 -0.84
C PHE A 118 2.34 13.94 -0.62
N VAL A 119 3.12 13.57 -1.64
CA VAL A 119 4.03 12.42 -1.54
C VAL A 119 5.44 12.84 -1.91
N GLY A 120 6.40 12.55 -1.04
CA GLY A 120 7.81 12.84 -1.22
C GLY A 120 8.61 11.59 -1.56
N SER A 121 9.65 11.77 -2.37
CA SER A 121 10.67 10.76 -2.65
C SER A 121 11.84 11.37 -3.40
N ALA A 122 13.07 10.93 -3.07
CA ALA A 122 14.27 11.17 -3.86
C ALA A 122 14.64 9.95 -4.76
N THR A 123 13.98 8.81 -4.55
CA THR A 123 14.23 7.54 -5.26
C THR A 123 13.03 7.10 -6.10
N ALA A 124 12.21 8.05 -6.57
CA ALA A 124 11.06 7.75 -7.41
C ALA A 124 11.52 7.07 -8.72
N PRO A 125 10.82 6.00 -9.18
CA PRO A 125 11.28 5.19 -10.31
C PRO A 125 11.18 5.93 -11.67
N GLN A 126 10.47 7.05 -11.73
CA GLN A 126 10.37 7.89 -12.91
C GLN A 126 10.31 9.37 -12.54
N LYS A 127 10.74 10.22 -13.51
CA LYS A 127 10.75 11.67 -13.33
C LYS A 127 9.38 12.32 -13.49
N ALA A 128 8.51 11.74 -14.33
CA ALA A 128 7.15 12.23 -14.60
C ALA A 128 6.27 11.10 -15.18
N PRO A 129 4.96 11.02 -14.83
CA PRO A 129 4.30 11.78 -13.77
C PRO A 129 4.96 11.57 -12.41
N GLY A 130 4.63 12.39 -11.40
CA GLY A 130 5.20 12.27 -10.06
C GLY A 130 4.68 11.04 -9.31
N ILE A 131 5.29 10.75 -8.16
CA ILE A 131 4.93 9.59 -7.33
C ILE A 131 3.51 9.71 -6.75
N ALA A 132 3.05 10.91 -6.43
CA ALA A 132 1.75 11.14 -5.79
C ALA A 132 0.59 10.70 -6.68
N GLU A 133 0.65 10.97 -7.99
CA GLU A 133 -0.36 10.56 -8.96
C GLU A 133 -0.47 9.03 -9.05
N PHE A 134 0.66 8.33 -9.01
CA PHE A 134 0.67 6.87 -8.98
C PHE A 134 0.07 6.33 -7.70
N VAL A 135 0.47 6.85 -6.53
CA VAL A 135 -0.06 6.40 -5.24
C VAL A 135 -1.57 6.64 -5.17
N LYS A 136 -2.02 7.86 -5.48
CA LYS A 136 -3.45 8.21 -5.52
C LYS A 136 -4.26 7.25 -6.39
N SER A 137 -3.73 6.83 -7.55
CA SER A 137 -4.44 5.97 -8.50
C SER A 137 -4.84 4.59 -7.95
N TYR A 138 -4.27 4.16 -6.82
CA TYR A 138 -4.65 2.93 -6.12
C TYR A 138 -5.85 3.10 -5.18
N PHE A 139 -6.16 4.34 -4.79
CA PHE A 139 -7.13 4.62 -3.72
C PHE A 139 -8.37 5.36 -4.22
N CYS A 140 -8.25 6.12 -5.30
CA CYS A 140 -9.32 6.96 -5.79
C CYS A 140 -10.02 6.37 -7.02
N PHE A 141 -11.27 6.74 -7.19
CA PHE A 141 -12.01 6.48 -8.43
C PHE A 141 -11.50 7.35 -9.57
N GLU A 142 -11.80 6.95 -10.81
CA GLU A 142 -11.36 7.65 -12.01
C GLU A 142 -11.84 9.11 -12.08
N GLU A 143 -13.01 9.40 -11.49
CA GLU A 143 -13.59 10.73 -11.44
C GLU A 143 -13.08 11.62 -10.31
N ASN A 144 -12.26 11.06 -9.39
CA ASN A 144 -11.74 11.84 -8.27
C ASN A 144 -10.77 12.93 -8.76
N GLN A 145 -11.11 14.19 -8.49
CA GLN A 145 -10.35 15.37 -8.95
C GLN A 145 -9.49 16.01 -7.86
N SER A 146 -9.36 15.38 -6.67
CA SER A 146 -8.45 15.92 -5.65
C SER A 146 -7.02 16.02 -6.20
N PRO A 147 -6.30 17.13 -5.98
CA PRO A 147 -4.96 17.31 -6.52
C PRO A 147 -3.93 16.41 -5.83
N SER A 148 -2.87 16.11 -6.56
CA SER A 148 -1.69 15.40 -6.04
C SER A 148 -0.43 16.21 -6.32
N PHE A 149 0.48 16.21 -5.33
CA PHE A 149 1.72 16.96 -5.34
C PHE A 149 2.88 16.02 -5.01
N SER A 150 3.87 15.99 -5.89
CA SER A 150 5.09 15.21 -5.70
C SER A 150 6.26 16.14 -5.42
N LEU A 151 6.89 16.00 -4.24
CA LEU A 151 8.05 16.78 -3.86
C LEU A 151 9.31 15.91 -3.93
N THR A 152 10.30 16.35 -4.72
CA THR A 152 11.60 15.70 -4.79
C THR A 152 12.48 16.26 -3.67
N SER A 153 12.39 15.67 -2.50
CA SER A 153 13.17 15.97 -1.32
C SER A 153 13.40 14.65 -0.57
N ALA A 154 14.54 14.51 0.07
CA ALA A 154 14.90 13.29 0.78
C ALA A 154 14.52 13.38 2.27
N CYS A 155 15.53 13.41 3.16
CA CYS A 155 15.33 13.30 4.62
C CYS A 155 14.34 14.32 5.21
N VAL A 156 14.24 15.51 4.65
CA VAL A 156 13.34 16.59 5.11
C VAL A 156 11.98 16.55 4.38
N GLY A 157 11.84 15.71 3.35
CA GLY A 157 10.68 15.69 2.46
C GLY A 157 9.33 15.50 3.16
N PHE A 158 9.26 14.69 4.21
CA PHE A 158 8.04 14.58 5.00
C PHE A 158 7.68 15.91 5.68
N ASN A 159 8.66 16.61 6.22
CA ASN A 159 8.46 17.89 6.90
C ASN A 159 8.04 18.98 5.90
N SER A 160 8.66 19.01 4.72
CA SER A 160 8.30 19.93 3.63
C SER A 160 6.87 19.68 3.13
N ASN A 161 6.47 18.41 3.03
CA ASN A 161 5.11 18.01 2.69
C ASN A 161 4.09 18.43 3.77
N ILE A 162 4.45 18.36 5.06
CA ILE A 162 3.59 18.87 6.16
C ILE A 162 3.34 20.36 5.99
N GLU A 163 4.38 21.16 5.76
CA GLU A 163 4.23 22.60 5.56
C GLU A 163 3.35 22.92 4.34
N ALA A 164 3.57 22.21 3.22
CA ALA A 164 2.75 22.35 2.02
C ALA A 164 1.28 21.95 2.27
N ALA A 165 1.04 20.88 3.03
CA ALA A 165 -0.31 20.45 3.40
C ALA A 165 -1.02 21.48 4.30
N LEU A 166 -0.32 22.06 5.27
CA LEU A 166 -0.89 23.15 6.10
C LEU A 166 -1.19 24.40 5.28
N ALA A 167 -0.31 24.76 4.33
CA ALA A 167 -0.59 25.86 3.40
C ALA A 167 -1.81 25.57 2.51
N TYR A 168 -1.98 24.31 2.08
CA TYR A 168 -3.17 23.88 1.34
C TYR A 168 -4.43 24.00 2.19
N PHE A 169 -4.45 23.54 3.43
CA PHE A 169 -5.58 23.72 4.34
C PHE A 169 -5.95 25.21 4.52
N ASN A 170 -4.95 26.07 4.67
CA ASN A 170 -5.20 27.52 4.83
C ASN A 170 -5.83 28.15 3.59
N SER A 171 -5.47 27.72 2.39
CA SER A 171 -6.02 28.22 1.12
C SER A 171 -7.33 27.52 0.72
N HIS A 172 -7.66 26.38 1.30
CA HIS A 172 -8.85 25.57 1.02
C HIS A 172 -9.63 25.28 2.31
N PRO A 173 -10.48 26.24 2.77
CA PRO A 173 -11.19 26.08 4.05
C PRO A 173 -12.15 24.89 4.14
N VAL A 174 -12.56 24.35 2.99
CA VAL A 174 -13.46 23.18 2.91
C VAL A 174 -12.70 21.84 2.96
N ALA A 175 -11.38 21.86 2.79
CA ALA A 175 -10.58 20.66 2.88
C ALA A 175 -10.48 20.18 4.33
N ASN A 176 -10.70 18.87 4.56
CA ASN A 176 -10.73 18.26 5.88
C ASN A 176 -9.66 17.19 6.05
N HIS A 177 -9.25 16.51 4.97
CA HIS A 177 -8.36 15.35 5.05
C HIS A 177 -7.29 15.39 3.96
N ILE A 178 -6.02 15.28 4.35
CA ILE A 178 -4.88 15.28 3.43
C ILE A 178 -3.99 14.08 3.75
N VAL A 179 -3.58 13.34 2.72
CA VAL A 179 -2.52 12.34 2.84
C VAL A 179 -1.17 13.00 2.67
N VAL A 180 -0.27 12.78 3.63
CA VAL A 180 1.14 13.12 3.54
C VAL A 180 1.96 11.84 3.69
N ALA A 181 2.77 11.51 2.69
CA ALA A 181 3.56 10.29 2.67
C ALA A 181 4.99 10.55 2.17
N HIS A 182 5.90 9.67 2.56
CA HIS A 182 7.27 9.64 2.05
C HIS A 182 7.73 8.21 1.87
N SER A 183 8.43 7.94 0.76
CA SER A 183 8.88 6.58 0.43
C SER A 183 10.24 6.61 -0.25
N GLU A 184 11.13 5.69 0.17
CA GLU A 184 12.47 5.56 -0.39
C GLU A 184 12.88 4.10 -0.56
N VAL A 185 13.57 3.82 -1.67
CA VAL A 185 14.33 2.59 -1.92
C VAL A 185 15.81 2.96 -1.94
N MET A 186 16.38 3.15 -0.74
CA MET A 186 17.76 3.59 -0.56
C MET A 186 18.77 2.55 -1.05
N SER A 187 18.43 1.25 -0.97
CA SER A 187 19.30 0.18 -1.41
C SER A 187 19.64 0.23 -2.91
N GLU A 188 18.78 0.85 -3.73
CA GLU A 188 19.04 1.06 -5.17
C GLU A 188 20.16 2.08 -5.41
N LEU A 189 20.33 3.08 -4.53
CA LEU A 189 21.41 4.07 -4.61
C LEU A 189 22.78 3.49 -4.20
N LEU A 190 22.82 2.27 -3.66
CA LEU A 190 24.02 1.62 -3.15
C LEU A 190 24.61 0.57 -4.12
N LEU A 191 24.10 0.47 -5.34
CA LEU A 191 24.53 -0.57 -6.29
C LEU A 191 26.01 -0.50 -6.66
N GLU A 192 26.57 0.71 -6.75
CA GLU A 192 27.98 0.95 -7.05
C GLU A 192 28.81 1.30 -5.79
N GLU A 193 28.17 1.33 -4.61
CA GLU A 193 28.82 1.69 -3.34
C GLU A 193 29.73 0.54 -2.85
N ARG A 194 30.88 0.89 -2.30
CA ARG A 194 31.83 -0.05 -1.71
C ARG A 194 32.15 0.22 -0.25
N ASP A 195 31.82 1.41 0.28
CA ASP A 195 31.99 1.69 1.70
C ASP A 195 30.88 0.99 2.50
N PHE A 196 31.26 0.38 3.62
CA PHE A 196 30.31 -0.32 4.50
C PHE A 196 29.32 0.62 5.20
N VAL A 197 29.64 1.91 5.34
CA VAL A 197 28.85 2.87 6.13
C VAL A 197 27.45 3.06 5.54
N PRO A 198 27.27 3.34 4.24
CA PRO A 198 25.94 3.45 3.64
C PRO A 198 25.10 2.17 3.79
N PHE A 199 25.70 0.97 3.58
CA PHE A 199 25.01 -0.30 3.77
C PHE A 199 24.62 -0.58 5.22
N THR A 200 25.41 -0.07 6.17
CA THR A 200 25.09 -0.17 7.61
C THR A 200 23.96 0.79 7.98
N THR A 201 23.86 1.92 7.30
CA THR A 201 23.02 3.06 7.66
C THR A 201 21.62 2.98 7.07
N PHE A 202 21.49 2.75 5.76
CA PHE A 202 20.23 2.97 5.03
C PHE A 202 19.34 1.74 4.93
N GLY A 203 18.01 1.98 4.99
CA GLY A 203 16.97 0.98 4.76
C GLY A 203 15.89 1.50 3.81
N ASP A 204 15.16 0.58 3.18
CA ASP A 204 14.06 0.84 2.25
C ASP A 204 12.74 0.85 3.00
N SER A 205 11.93 1.87 2.78
CA SER A 205 10.67 2.03 3.50
C SER A 205 9.73 3.04 2.88
N ALA A 206 8.49 3.02 3.37
CA ALA A 206 7.54 4.11 3.22
C ALA A 206 6.78 4.34 4.52
N ALA A 207 6.44 5.59 4.78
CA ALA A 207 5.53 5.94 5.86
C ALA A 207 4.58 7.06 5.43
N ALA A 208 3.36 7.04 5.99
CA ALA A 208 2.30 7.95 5.64
C ALA A 208 1.51 8.38 6.88
N VAL A 209 0.94 9.56 6.81
CA VAL A 209 -0.07 10.03 7.76
C VAL A 209 -1.28 10.58 7.01
N VAL A 210 -2.45 10.47 7.61
CA VAL A 210 -3.62 11.26 7.24
C VAL A 210 -3.69 12.44 8.20
N ILE A 211 -3.57 13.65 7.68
CA ILE A 211 -3.77 14.88 8.45
C ILE A 211 -5.25 15.26 8.33
N SER A 212 -5.93 15.37 9.47
CA SER A 212 -7.33 15.76 9.51
C SER A 212 -7.50 17.09 10.25
N ARG A 213 -8.31 17.98 9.66
CA ARG A 213 -8.77 19.22 10.29
C ARG A 213 -9.90 18.89 11.27
N VAL A 214 -9.76 19.27 12.53
CA VAL A 214 -10.76 19.02 13.57
C VAL A 214 -10.94 20.26 14.45
N GLN A 215 -12.09 20.34 15.11
CA GLN A 215 -12.36 21.34 16.15
C GLN A 215 -12.12 20.74 17.53
N THR A 216 -11.28 21.37 18.33
CA THR A 216 -10.88 20.91 19.67
C THR A 216 -11.07 22.05 20.70
N GLU A 217 -11.10 21.72 21.98
CA GLU A 217 -11.20 22.75 23.04
C GLU A 217 -9.91 23.57 23.08
N GLU A 218 -8.76 22.90 23.09
CA GLU A 218 -7.44 23.49 23.02
C GLU A 218 -6.72 23.05 21.74
N LYS A 219 -5.81 23.86 21.24
CA LYS A 219 -5.04 23.55 20.03
C LYS A 219 -4.14 22.33 20.26
N CYS A 220 -4.27 21.32 19.39
CA CYS A 220 -3.45 20.12 19.38
C CYS A 220 -3.02 19.75 17.95
N GLY A 221 -2.41 18.59 17.77
CA GLY A 221 -1.86 18.19 16.48
C GLY A 221 -0.61 18.98 16.13
N ILE A 222 -0.43 19.36 14.88
CA ILE A 222 0.70 20.15 14.40
C ILE A 222 0.50 21.59 14.86
N VAL A 223 1.32 22.06 15.81
CA VAL A 223 1.19 23.39 16.40
C VAL A 223 2.20 24.39 15.85
N ALA A 224 3.33 23.92 15.32
CA ALA A 224 4.34 24.71 14.63
C ALA A 224 5.07 23.84 13.61
N VAL A 225 5.49 24.44 12.50
CA VAL A 225 6.34 23.83 11.48
C VAL A 225 7.41 24.82 11.06
N ARG A 226 8.57 24.33 10.67
CA ARG A 226 9.67 25.16 10.21
C ARG A 226 10.53 24.39 9.22
N ASN A 227 10.81 25.02 8.06
CA ASN A 227 11.77 24.56 7.06
C ASN A 227 12.78 25.67 6.75
N ASN A 228 14.01 25.28 6.50
CA ASN A 228 15.12 26.16 6.15
C ASN A 228 16.08 25.41 5.24
N GLU A 229 17.06 26.11 4.68
CA GLU A 229 18.07 25.54 3.79
C GLU A 229 19.45 26.13 4.10
N ASP A 230 20.47 25.29 4.09
CA ASP A 230 21.89 25.62 4.13
C ASP A 230 22.53 25.21 2.80
N ILE A 231 22.50 26.09 1.81
CA ILE A 231 23.00 25.83 0.46
C ILE A 231 24.48 25.44 0.41
N ALA A 232 25.24 25.68 1.47
CA ALA A 232 26.64 25.24 1.56
C ALA A 232 26.79 23.71 1.67
N MET A 233 25.68 22.98 1.84
CA MET A 233 25.64 21.51 1.91
C MET A 233 25.49 20.83 0.55
N LEU A 234 25.22 21.54 -0.53
CA LEU A 234 24.94 20.97 -1.86
C LEU A 234 26.04 20.02 -2.36
N ASP A 235 27.30 20.33 -2.08
CA ASP A 235 28.45 19.54 -2.54
C ASP A 235 28.88 18.41 -1.59
N PHE A 236 28.20 18.24 -0.44
CA PHE A 236 28.66 17.30 0.59
C PHE A 236 27.76 16.09 0.78
N LEU A 237 26.52 16.15 0.29
CA LEU A 237 25.56 15.07 0.45
C LEU A 237 24.51 15.16 -0.65
N GLY A 238 24.41 14.14 -1.49
CA GLY A 238 23.48 14.10 -2.60
C GLY A 238 23.50 12.79 -3.37
N ALA A 239 22.81 12.76 -4.49
CA ALA A 239 22.93 11.72 -5.51
C ALA A 239 23.39 12.36 -6.83
N ASP A 240 24.31 11.68 -7.54
CA ASP A 240 24.81 12.13 -8.83
C ASP A 240 23.79 11.87 -9.97
N HIS A 241 24.15 12.24 -11.20
CA HIS A 241 23.30 12.04 -12.39
C HIS A 241 23.01 10.57 -12.70
N SER A 242 23.85 9.66 -12.22
CA SER A 242 23.70 8.21 -12.37
C SER A 242 22.89 7.59 -11.23
N GLY A 243 22.50 8.39 -10.23
CA GLY A 243 21.77 7.94 -9.05
C GLY A 243 22.65 7.39 -7.93
N ASN A 244 23.99 7.54 -8.01
CA ASN A 244 24.88 7.08 -6.97
C ASN A 244 24.92 8.09 -5.81
N LEU A 245 24.86 7.59 -4.58
CA LEU A 245 24.98 8.41 -3.38
C LEU A 245 26.40 8.93 -3.24
N PHE A 246 26.57 10.23 -2.96
CA PHE A 246 27.82 10.78 -2.47
C PHE A 246 27.62 11.41 -1.09
N MET A 247 28.58 11.18 -0.18
CA MET A 247 28.49 11.66 1.19
C MET A 247 29.89 11.94 1.75
N GLU A 248 30.09 13.16 2.26
CA GLU A 248 31.27 13.52 3.06
C GLU A 248 30.90 13.53 4.57
N PRO A 249 31.11 12.43 5.32
CA PRO A 249 30.53 12.24 6.66
C PRO A 249 30.91 13.32 7.68
N ARG A 250 32.14 13.87 7.59
CA ARG A 250 32.62 14.92 8.53
C ARG A 250 31.90 16.24 8.27
N MET A 251 31.74 16.61 7.02
CA MET A 251 31.04 17.83 6.62
C MET A 251 29.54 17.73 6.93
N VAL A 252 28.93 16.59 6.64
CA VAL A 252 27.53 16.31 7.00
C VAL A 252 27.32 16.49 8.50
N LYS A 253 28.15 15.86 9.37
CA LYS A 253 28.01 16.02 10.81
C LYS A 253 28.20 17.48 11.25
N SER A 254 29.21 18.18 10.71
CA SER A 254 29.53 19.56 11.11
C SER A 254 28.41 20.56 10.84
N ARG A 255 27.53 20.27 9.88
CA ARG A 255 26.38 21.10 9.49
C ARG A 255 25.06 20.59 10.05
N ALA A 256 24.81 19.28 10.01
CA ALA A 256 23.56 18.69 10.49
C ALA A 256 23.33 18.94 11.99
N VAL A 257 24.35 18.80 12.83
CA VAL A 257 24.21 19.01 14.28
C VAL A 257 23.76 20.44 14.61
N PRO A 258 24.42 21.52 14.14
CA PRO A 258 23.95 22.89 14.37
C PRO A 258 22.53 23.13 13.79
N ASN A 259 22.24 22.65 12.58
CA ASN A 259 20.96 22.88 11.91
C ASN A 259 19.78 22.21 12.64
N ILE A 260 19.94 20.95 13.07
CA ILE A 260 18.95 20.24 13.88
C ILE A 260 18.76 20.92 15.23
N THR A 261 19.87 21.30 15.90
CA THR A 261 19.84 22.00 17.21
C THR A 261 19.10 23.32 17.07
N PHE A 262 19.44 24.13 16.06
CA PHE A 262 18.80 25.42 15.78
C PHE A 262 17.28 25.25 15.54
N THR A 263 16.91 24.27 14.73
CA THR A 263 15.49 23.98 14.45
C THR A 263 14.72 23.66 15.72
N ALA A 264 15.27 22.75 16.55
CA ALA A 264 14.63 22.37 17.80
C ALA A 264 14.46 23.58 18.74
N GLN A 265 15.50 24.41 18.91
CA GLN A 265 15.43 25.61 19.72
C GLN A 265 14.38 26.61 19.22
N LYS A 266 14.34 26.84 17.92
CA LYS A 266 13.37 27.79 17.31
C LYS A 266 11.93 27.30 17.43
N LEU A 267 11.68 26.01 17.32
CA LEU A 267 10.35 25.44 17.54
C LEU A 267 9.92 25.52 19.00
N LEU A 268 10.84 25.27 19.94
CA LEU A 268 10.58 25.47 21.37
C LEU A 268 10.21 26.92 21.67
N GLU A 269 11.01 27.89 21.17
CA GLU A 269 10.72 29.32 21.30
C GLU A 269 9.33 29.67 20.72
N GLN A 270 9.02 29.22 19.52
CA GLN A 270 7.75 29.49 18.82
C GLN A 270 6.54 28.94 19.59
N CYS A 271 6.70 27.77 20.25
CA CYS A 271 5.64 27.15 21.04
C CYS A 271 5.58 27.64 22.49
N GLY A 272 6.56 28.40 22.95
CA GLY A 272 6.72 28.77 24.37
C GLY A 272 7.02 27.55 25.26
N TRP A 273 7.69 26.53 24.71
CA TRP A 273 8.03 25.29 25.42
C TRP A 273 9.46 25.31 25.89
N THR A 274 9.72 24.57 26.96
CA THR A 274 11.05 24.19 27.41
C THR A 274 11.35 22.74 27.07
N ILE A 275 12.60 22.33 27.13
CA ILE A 275 13.02 20.93 26.97
C ILE A 275 12.31 19.98 27.96
N ASN A 276 12.00 20.47 29.15
CA ASN A 276 11.34 19.69 30.18
C ASN A 276 9.87 19.39 29.87
N ASP A 277 9.22 20.24 29.08
CA ASP A 277 7.84 20.06 28.64
C ASP A 277 7.67 18.90 27.65
N LEU A 278 8.74 18.49 26.98
CA LEU A 278 8.69 17.43 25.98
C LEU A 278 8.47 16.06 26.63
N ALA A 279 7.48 15.32 26.14
CA ALA A 279 7.36 13.91 26.40
C ALA A 279 8.42 13.12 25.63
N ILE A 280 8.65 13.49 24.34
CA ILE A 280 9.62 12.83 23.47
C ILE A 280 10.18 13.80 22.43
N PHE A 281 11.46 13.61 22.12
CA PHE A 281 12.14 14.26 21.01
C PHE A 281 12.46 13.21 19.94
N ILE A 282 12.05 13.45 18.72
CA ILE A 282 12.28 12.57 17.56
C ILE A 282 13.22 13.30 16.59
N PRO A 283 14.55 13.19 16.76
CA PRO A 283 15.50 13.73 15.79
C PRO A 283 15.52 12.88 14.53
N HIS A 284 16.08 13.40 13.44
CA HIS A 284 16.39 12.58 12.27
C HIS A 284 17.23 11.37 12.66
N GLN A 285 16.87 10.20 12.13
CA GLN A 285 17.43 8.89 12.47
C GLN A 285 18.76 8.64 11.72
N THR A 286 19.75 9.50 11.93
CA THR A 286 21.02 9.59 11.18
C THR A 286 22.20 8.88 11.82
N GLY A 287 22.00 8.26 12.97
CA GLY A 287 23.05 7.58 13.73
C GLY A 287 23.48 8.35 14.98
N ASN A 288 24.07 7.59 15.93
CA ASN A 288 24.40 8.05 17.28
C ASN A 288 25.29 9.29 17.29
N ALA A 289 26.21 9.42 16.33
CA ALA A 289 27.16 10.54 16.30
C ALA A 289 26.48 11.91 16.13
N ILE A 290 25.38 11.99 15.41
CA ILE A 290 24.60 13.22 15.21
C ILE A 290 23.57 13.35 16.33
N VAL A 291 22.77 12.31 16.55
CA VAL A 291 21.66 12.32 17.51
C VAL A 291 22.15 12.64 18.94
N HIS A 292 23.25 12.02 19.39
CA HIS A 292 23.79 12.28 20.72
C HIS A 292 24.37 13.70 20.83
N SER A 293 25.05 14.20 19.77
CA SER A 293 25.56 15.58 19.78
C SER A 293 24.45 16.63 19.86
N VAL A 294 23.32 16.38 19.13
CA VAL A 294 22.12 17.23 19.21
C VAL A 294 21.51 17.20 20.62
N ALA A 295 21.38 15.99 21.20
CA ALA A 295 20.81 15.82 22.53
C ALA A 295 21.68 16.54 23.61
N GLU A 296 23.00 16.46 23.51
CA GLU A 296 23.93 17.15 24.37
C GLU A 296 23.83 18.68 24.23
N ASN A 297 23.75 19.20 22.98
CA ASN A 297 23.62 20.63 22.72
C ASN A 297 22.30 21.21 23.24
N LEU A 298 21.22 20.42 23.22
CA LEU A 298 19.91 20.80 23.72
C LEU A 298 19.77 20.61 25.25
N GLY A 299 20.68 19.84 25.87
CA GLY A 299 20.56 19.46 27.29
C GLY A 299 19.37 18.52 27.57
N ILE A 300 18.96 17.73 26.59
CA ILE A 300 17.81 16.82 26.71
C ILE A 300 18.24 15.49 27.33
N ASP A 301 17.38 14.94 28.21
CA ASP A 301 17.57 13.60 28.75
C ASP A 301 17.51 12.57 27.63
N LYS A 302 18.49 11.68 27.56
CA LYS A 302 18.56 10.60 26.57
C LYS A 302 17.33 9.70 26.58
N ALA A 303 16.67 9.52 27.72
CA ALA A 303 15.44 8.76 27.83
C ALA A 303 14.26 9.38 27.05
N LYS A 304 14.33 10.68 26.74
CA LYS A 304 13.35 11.38 25.91
C LYS A 304 13.69 11.39 24.43
N VAL A 305 14.87 10.91 24.03
CA VAL A 305 15.31 10.87 22.63
C VAL A 305 14.94 9.54 22.01
N TYR A 306 14.09 9.56 20.99
CA TYR A 306 13.63 8.33 20.33
C TYR A 306 14.58 7.91 19.20
N GLN A 307 15.06 6.66 19.26
CA GLN A 307 16.01 6.10 18.30
C GLN A 307 15.71 4.65 17.90
N GLU A 308 14.59 4.06 18.31
CA GLU A 308 14.33 2.63 18.06
C GLU A 308 14.15 2.29 16.58
N VAL A 309 13.52 3.19 15.79
CA VAL A 309 13.43 3.04 14.35
C VAL A 309 14.81 3.06 13.70
N GLN A 310 15.72 3.96 14.14
CA GLN A 310 17.10 3.99 13.70
C GLN A 310 17.82 2.66 13.97
N ILE A 311 17.70 2.17 15.19
CA ILE A 311 18.42 0.96 15.65
C ILE A 311 17.96 -0.28 14.88
N ASN A 312 16.65 -0.42 14.66
CA ASN A 312 16.06 -1.65 14.18
C ASN A 312 15.68 -1.61 12.69
N CYS A 313 15.64 -0.43 12.07
CA CYS A 313 15.20 -0.30 10.67
C CYS A 313 16.21 0.48 9.80
N GLY A 314 17.21 1.13 10.40
CA GLY A 314 18.16 2.00 9.69
C GLY A 314 17.67 3.43 9.56
N ASN A 315 18.42 4.22 8.78
CA ASN A 315 18.00 5.54 8.33
C ASN A 315 17.04 5.36 7.13
N LEU A 316 15.81 5.76 7.30
CA LEU A 316 14.74 5.61 6.31
C LEU A 316 14.50 6.92 5.52
N SER A 317 15.51 7.79 5.46
CA SER A 317 15.39 9.10 4.81
C SER A 317 14.17 9.89 5.32
N GLY A 318 13.35 10.46 4.44
CA GLY A 318 12.14 11.21 4.82
C GLY A 318 11.03 10.36 5.44
N ALA A 319 11.04 9.04 5.30
CA ALA A 319 10.09 8.16 5.98
C ALA A 319 10.41 7.95 7.47
N SER A 320 11.60 8.37 7.96
CA SER A 320 12.04 8.14 9.36
C SER A 320 11.09 8.75 10.38
N ILE A 321 10.71 10.01 10.23
CA ILE A 321 9.86 10.72 11.22
C ILE A 321 8.44 10.13 11.27
N PRO A 322 7.70 9.98 10.15
CA PRO A 322 6.37 9.39 10.18
C PRO A 322 6.39 7.92 10.63
N ALA A 323 7.45 7.15 10.36
CA ALA A 323 7.62 5.80 10.90
C ALA A 323 7.72 5.81 12.44
N CYS A 324 8.48 6.76 13.02
CA CYS A 324 8.54 6.91 14.47
C CYS A 324 7.17 7.21 15.09
N PHE A 325 6.37 8.07 14.46
CA PHE A 325 5.00 8.33 14.91
C PHE A 325 4.12 7.08 14.79
N ASP A 326 4.20 6.32 13.68
CA ASP A 326 3.41 5.10 13.53
C ASP A 326 3.72 4.07 14.61
N VAL A 327 4.99 3.83 14.91
CA VAL A 327 5.42 2.90 15.96
C VAL A 327 4.94 3.37 17.34
N LEU A 328 5.27 4.62 17.71
CA LEU A 328 4.94 5.16 19.02
C LEU A 328 3.44 5.23 19.31
N MET A 329 2.64 5.60 18.30
CA MET A 329 1.18 5.64 18.41
C MET A 329 0.58 4.24 18.47
N SER A 330 1.06 3.31 17.64
CA SER A 330 0.57 1.92 17.62
C SER A 330 0.89 1.16 18.91
N GLU A 331 2.03 1.45 19.54
CA GLU A 331 2.43 0.90 20.83
C GLU A 331 1.77 1.63 22.02
N GLY A 332 1.00 2.69 21.78
CA GLY A 332 0.37 3.50 22.82
C GLY A 332 1.37 4.20 23.75
N ARG A 333 2.56 4.50 23.27
CA ARG A 333 3.62 5.18 24.02
C ARG A 333 3.44 6.70 24.07
N LEU A 334 2.73 7.26 23.09
CA LEU A 334 2.29 8.65 23.13
C LEU A 334 0.92 8.75 23.81
N LYS A 335 0.83 9.60 24.81
CA LYS A 335 -0.38 9.80 25.62
C LYS A 335 -1.08 11.10 25.21
N PRO A 336 -2.38 11.26 25.50
CA PRO A 336 -3.09 12.52 25.32
C PRO A 336 -2.31 13.70 25.92
N ASN A 337 -2.21 14.79 25.16
CA ASN A 337 -1.49 16.04 25.48
C ASN A 337 0.05 15.93 25.55
N ASP A 338 0.65 14.79 25.23
CA ASP A 338 2.11 14.69 25.11
C ASP A 338 2.61 15.65 24.05
N LYS A 339 3.66 16.39 24.41
CA LYS A 339 4.37 17.31 23.53
C LYS A 339 5.50 16.57 22.84
N VAL A 340 5.46 16.49 21.52
CA VAL A 340 6.45 15.85 20.66
C VAL A 340 7.15 16.91 19.83
N LEU A 341 8.48 16.86 19.81
CA LEU A 341 9.30 17.73 18.97
C LEU A 341 10.06 16.89 17.95
N THR A 342 10.09 17.34 16.70
CA THR A 342 10.93 16.74 15.65
C THR A 342 11.94 17.75 15.14
N ALA A 343 13.11 17.27 14.70
CA ALA A 343 14.06 18.11 13.98
C ALA A 343 14.92 17.23 13.06
N VAL A 344 15.04 17.64 11.80
CA VAL A 344 15.71 16.89 10.73
C VAL A 344 16.68 17.77 9.96
N ALA A 345 17.70 17.16 9.35
CA ALA A 345 18.54 17.77 8.32
C ALA A 345 18.80 16.71 7.23
N GLY A 346 18.91 17.12 5.98
CA GLY A 346 18.94 16.20 4.85
C GLY A 346 19.83 16.63 3.70
N LEU A 347 19.62 15.98 2.57
CA LEU A 347 20.26 16.24 1.29
C LEU A 347 20.04 17.68 0.85
N GLY A 348 20.97 18.23 0.08
CA GLY A 348 20.87 19.59 -0.45
C GLY A 348 20.97 20.70 0.58
N GLY A 349 21.15 20.38 1.87
CA GLY A 349 21.19 21.35 2.95
C GLY A 349 19.83 21.72 3.54
N GLU A 350 18.76 21.08 3.14
CA GLU A 350 17.44 21.23 3.75
C GLU A 350 17.48 20.82 5.24
N PHE A 351 16.83 21.59 6.09
CA PHE A 351 16.65 21.26 7.50
C PHE A 351 15.36 21.86 8.06
N GLY A 352 14.71 21.16 8.96
CA GLY A 352 13.43 21.60 9.50
C GLY A 352 12.93 20.70 10.61
N GLY A 353 11.67 20.87 10.96
CA GLY A 353 10.99 20.09 11.98
C GLY A 353 9.59 20.62 12.25
N PHE A 354 8.88 19.94 13.12
CA PHE A 354 7.59 20.40 13.61
C PHE A 354 7.39 20.04 15.08
N ALA A 355 6.52 20.80 15.73
CA ALA A 355 6.05 20.56 17.08
C ALA A 355 4.63 20.00 17.02
N TYR A 356 4.37 18.96 17.80
CA TYR A 356 3.11 18.25 17.81
C TYR A 356 2.61 18.05 19.24
N ILE A 357 1.31 18.26 19.46
CA ILE A 357 0.64 17.91 20.72
C ILE A 357 -0.31 16.77 20.45
N MET A 358 -0.16 15.66 21.16
CA MET A 358 -1.06 14.54 21.02
C MET A 358 -2.50 14.96 21.32
N PRO A 359 -3.48 14.62 20.46
CA PRO A 359 -4.87 14.93 20.69
C PRO A 359 -5.37 14.38 22.03
N PRO A 360 -6.30 15.07 22.71
CA PRO A 360 -6.82 14.62 24.01
C PRO A 360 -7.65 13.34 23.94
N ARG A 361 -8.07 12.97 22.73
CA ARG A 361 -8.83 11.75 22.42
C ARG A 361 -8.52 11.26 21.01
N GLU A 362 -8.82 10.02 20.76
CA GLU A 362 -8.80 9.47 19.39
C GLU A 362 -9.93 10.08 18.56
N PHE A 363 -9.65 10.42 17.32
CA PHE A 363 -10.62 10.86 16.32
C PHE A 363 -10.76 9.77 15.25
N LYS A 364 -11.95 9.20 15.18
CA LYS A 364 -12.31 8.23 14.14
C LYS A 364 -13.30 8.85 13.18
N PHE A 365 -13.05 8.64 11.91
CA PHE A 365 -13.93 9.03 10.84
C PHE A 365 -14.61 7.80 10.26
N SER A 366 -15.72 8.00 9.59
CA SER A 366 -16.37 6.97 8.80
C SER A 366 -16.13 7.27 7.33
N PRO A 367 -15.75 6.27 6.53
CA PRO A 367 -15.56 6.50 5.11
C PRO A 367 -16.87 6.96 4.48
N SER A 368 -16.78 7.84 3.50
CA SER A 368 -17.90 8.13 2.62
C SER A 368 -18.35 6.83 1.98
N ARG A 369 -19.67 6.71 1.71
CA ARG A 369 -20.18 5.58 0.93
C ARG A 369 -19.76 5.76 -0.52
N GLU A 370 -18.58 5.28 -0.84
CA GLU A 370 -17.86 5.53 -2.09
C GLU A 370 -18.68 5.21 -3.35
N LEU A 371 -19.57 4.22 -3.28
CA LEU A 371 -20.40 3.77 -4.40
C LEU A 371 -21.88 4.16 -4.25
N GLU A 372 -22.21 5.08 -3.34
CA GLU A 372 -23.60 5.57 -3.17
C GLU A 372 -24.13 6.17 -4.48
N GLY A 373 -25.34 5.77 -4.84
CA GLY A 373 -25.97 6.17 -6.11
C GLY A 373 -25.50 5.41 -7.34
N ARG A 374 -24.64 4.38 -7.17
CA ARG A 374 -24.23 3.45 -8.25
C ARG A 374 -24.93 2.12 -8.11
N THR A 375 -25.10 1.43 -9.24
CA THR A 375 -25.83 0.18 -9.32
C THR A 375 -24.95 -0.94 -9.87
N LEU A 376 -24.79 -2.02 -9.10
CA LEU A 376 -24.11 -3.25 -9.50
C LEU A 376 -25.12 -4.36 -9.84
N MET A 377 -25.06 -4.87 -11.04
CA MET A 377 -25.71 -6.11 -11.45
C MET A 377 -24.71 -7.27 -11.32
N LEU A 378 -25.06 -8.28 -10.52
CA LEU A 378 -24.16 -9.37 -10.17
C LEU A 378 -24.77 -10.73 -10.52
N THR A 379 -24.09 -11.50 -11.39
CA THR A 379 -24.43 -12.90 -11.64
C THR A 379 -23.72 -13.82 -10.67
N GLY A 380 -24.31 -14.98 -10.38
CA GLY A 380 -23.71 -15.94 -9.46
C GLY A 380 -23.70 -15.47 -7.99
N ALA A 381 -24.60 -14.57 -7.60
CA ALA A 381 -24.68 -14.00 -6.27
C ALA A 381 -24.89 -15.03 -5.14
N SER A 382 -25.43 -16.23 -5.44
CA SER A 382 -25.57 -17.34 -4.48
C SER A 382 -24.27 -18.15 -4.28
N GLY A 383 -23.25 -17.94 -5.12
CA GLY A 383 -21.94 -18.60 -5.03
C GLY A 383 -21.02 -17.98 -3.95
N GLY A 384 -19.92 -18.65 -3.61
CA GLY A 384 -18.99 -18.18 -2.57
C GLY A 384 -18.42 -16.79 -2.86
N ILE A 385 -17.86 -16.58 -4.05
CA ILE A 385 -17.30 -15.27 -4.47
C ILE A 385 -18.40 -14.23 -4.60
N GLY A 386 -19.54 -14.58 -5.25
CA GLY A 386 -20.63 -13.65 -5.50
C GLY A 386 -21.25 -13.08 -4.23
N ARG A 387 -21.37 -13.88 -3.16
CA ARG A 387 -21.88 -13.40 -1.86
C ARG A 387 -20.95 -12.36 -1.25
N GLU A 388 -19.64 -12.59 -1.27
CA GLU A 388 -18.67 -11.65 -0.71
C GLU A 388 -18.54 -10.38 -1.58
N ILE A 389 -18.68 -10.48 -2.91
CA ILE A 389 -18.79 -9.30 -3.79
C ILE A 389 -20.01 -8.46 -3.42
N ALA A 390 -21.18 -9.09 -3.23
CA ALA A 390 -22.39 -8.37 -2.85
C ALA A 390 -22.24 -7.66 -1.49
N LEU A 391 -21.62 -8.31 -0.51
CA LEU A 391 -21.33 -7.70 0.80
C LEU A 391 -20.31 -6.56 0.71
N SER A 392 -19.23 -6.74 -0.05
CA SER A 392 -18.20 -5.71 -0.25
C SER A 392 -18.77 -4.47 -0.94
N ALA A 393 -19.56 -4.66 -2.00
CA ALA A 393 -20.22 -3.56 -2.73
C ALA A 393 -21.25 -2.83 -1.86
N ALA A 394 -22.06 -3.58 -1.11
CA ALA A 394 -23.06 -3.02 -0.21
C ALA A 394 -22.43 -2.14 0.91
N ARG A 395 -21.31 -2.59 1.49
CA ARG A 395 -20.57 -1.80 2.49
C ARG A 395 -20.05 -0.48 1.94
N LYS A 396 -19.80 -0.41 0.62
CA LYS A 396 -19.40 0.80 -0.09
C LYS A 396 -20.59 1.66 -0.55
N GLY A 397 -21.83 1.25 -0.23
CA GLY A 397 -23.06 2.03 -0.49
C GLY A 397 -23.74 1.73 -1.82
N GLU A 398 -23.32 0.70 -2.55
CA GLU A 398 -23.81 0.38 -3.88
C GLU A 398 -25.20 -0.29 -3.86
N GLU A 399 -26.11 0.13 -4.74
CA GLU A 399 -27.37 -0.55 -4.99
C GLU A 399 -27.11 -1.86 -5.74
N LEU A 400 -27.77 -2.96 -5.31
CA LEU A 400 -27.48 -4.27 -5.84
C LEU A 400 -28.67 -4.88 -6.62
N ILE A 401 -28.35 -5.48 -7.76
CA ILE A 401 -29.25 -6.36 -8.52
C ILE A 401 -28.61 -7.75 -8.53
N LEU A 402 -29.11 -8.64 -7.67
CA LEU A 402 -28.55 -9.97 -7.46
C LEU A 402 -29.29 -11.00 -8.32
N LEU A 403 -28.57 -11.60 -9.28
CA LEU A 403 -29.12 -12.63 -10.16
C LEU A 403 -28.90 -14.03 -9.56
N TYR A 404 -29.95 -14.84 -9.57
CA TYR A 404 -29.90 -16.24 -9.13
C TYR A 404 -30.72 -17.15 -10.04
N ASN A 405 -30.38 -18.43 -10.09
CA ASN A 405 -31.17 -19.43 -10.84
C ASN A 405 -32.07 -20.27 -9.90
N SER A 406 -31.49 -21.03 -8.97
CA SER A 406 -32.21 -22.04 -8.19
C SER A 406 -32.24 -21.79 -6.67
N ASN A 407 -31.22 -21.16 -6.10
CA ASN A 407 -31.05 -21.12 -4.65
C ASN A 407 -31.61 -19.83 -4.02
N ILE A 408 -32.94 -19.75 -3.97
CA ILE A 408 -33.65 -18.57 -3.40
C ILE A 408 -33.36 -18.37 -1.91
N ALA A 409 -33.20 -19.44 -1.13
CA ALA A 409 -32.95 -19.32 0.31
C ALA A 409 -31.63 -18.60 0.60
N VAL A 410 -30.56 -18.93 -0.12
CA VAL A 410 -29.26 -18.28 0.04
C VAL A 410 -29.33 -16.79 -0.34
N ILE A 411 -30.07 -16.46 -1.40
CA ILE A 411 -30.20 -15.06 -1.85
C ILE A 411 -31.04 -14.24 -0.85
N ASN A 412 -32.12 -14.80 -0.29
CA ASN A 412 -32.91 -14.12 0.71
C ASN A 412 -32.08 -13.85 1.97
N ASN A 413 -31.34 -14.84 2.47
CA ASN A 413 -30.45 -14.65 3.63
C ASN A 413 -29.37 -13.58 3.34
N LEU A 414 -28.81 -13.55 2.13
CA LEU A 414 -27.85 -12.52 1.73
C LEU A 414 -28.49 -11.14 1.71
N LYS A 415 -29.69 -11.01 1.14
CA LYS A 415 -30.44 -9.75 1.12
C LYS A 415 -30.76 -9.26 2.53
N GLU A 416 -31.22 -10.14 3.42
CA GLU A 416 -31.50 -9.80 4.83
C GLU A 416 -30.23 -9.31 5.56
N LYS A 417 -29.11 -10.02 5.36
CA LYS A 417 -27.81 -9.62 5.92
C LYS A 417 -27.37 -8.24 5.43
N ILE A 418 -27.45 -8.00 4.12
CA ILE A 418 -27.09 -6.70 3.53
C ILE A 418 -28.01 -5.59 4.07
N SER A 419 -29.31 -5.84 4.13
CA SER A 419 -30.28 -4.86 4.66
C SER A 419 -30.03 -4.51 6.12
N ALA A 420 -29.60 -5.49 6.92
CA ALA A 420 -29.27 -5.27 8.34
C ALA A 420 -27.96 -4.52 8.55
N GLU A 421 -26.94 -4.80 7.73
CA GLU A 421 -25.58 -4.25 7.92
C GLU A 421 -25.35 -2.93 7.17
N CYS A 422 -25.93 -2.75 5.96
CA CYS A 422 -25.49 -1.74 5.02
C CYS A 422 -26.54 -0.69 4.62
N ASN A 423 -27.83 -0.97 4.84
CA ASN A 423 -28.94 -0.08 4.45
C ASN A 423 -28.86 0.42 3.00
N VAL A 424 -28.63 -0.49 2.04
CA VAL A 424 -28.63 -0.23 0.59
C VAL A 424 -29.78 -0.96 -0.09
N PRO A 425 -30.32 -0.44 -1.21
CA PRO A 425 -31.33 -1.13 -1.99
C PRO A 425 -30.80 -2.44 -2.56
N VAL A 426 -31.57 -3.54 -2.39
CA VAL A 426 -31.21 -4.85 -2.96
C VAL A 426 -32.41 -5.41 -3.72
N SER A 427 -32.28 -5.50 -5.03
CA SER A 427 -33.21 -6.23 -5.92
C SER A 427 -32.68 -7.64 -6.16
N ILE A 428 -33.59 -8.63 -6.19
CA ILE A 428 -33.27 -10.01 -6.55
C ILE A 428 -34.05 -10.41 -7.79
N GLU A 429 -33.35 -10.99 -8.78
CA GLU A 429 -33.92 -11.39 -10.05
C GLU A 429 -33.67 -12.89 -10.32
N LYS A 430 -34.74 -13.67 -10.45
CA LYS A 430 -34.65 -15.08 -10.84
C LYS A 430 -34.48 -15.18 -12.35
N VAL A 431 -33.40 -15.82 -12.80
CA VAL A 431 -33.11 -16.02 -14.22
C VAL A 431 -32.23 -17.24 -14.45
N ASP A 432 -32.58 -18.07 -15.37
CA ASP A 432 -31.68 -19.04 -15.99
C ASP A 432 -30.94 -18.34 -17.13
N LEU A 433 -29.65 -18.02 -16.91
CA LEU A 433 -28.85 -17.33 -17.92
C LEU A 433 -28.53 -18.18 -19.15
N SER A 434 -28.81 -19.48 -19.12
CA SER A 434 -28.72 -20.34 -20.31
C SER A 434 -29.96 -20.27 -21.21
N ASP A 435 -31.06 -19.70 -20.70
CA ASP A 435 -32.31 -19.47 -21.45
C ASP A 435 -32.34 -18.04 -22.02
N LYS A 436 -32.18 -17.93 -23.32
CA LYS A 436 -32.14 -16.63 -24.03
C LYS A 436 -33.42 -15.81 -23.85
N SER A 437 -34.59 -16.48 -23.70
CA SER A 437 -35.88 -15.78 -23.53
C SER A 437 -35.93 -15.10 -22.15
N GLN A 438 -35.49 -15.79 -21.11
CA GLN A 438 -35.40 -15.22 -19.76
C GLN A 438 -34.37 -14.08 -19.69
N VAL A 439 -33.22 -14.21 -20.35
CA VAL A 439 -32.22 -13.13 -20.44
C VAL A 439 -32.81 -11.90 -21.14
N ASN A 440 -33.51 -12.06 -22.27
CA ASN A 440 -34.15 -10.92 -22.95
C ASN A 440 -35.17 -10.23 -22.04
N ALA A 441 -36.04 -11.00 -21.37
CA ALA A 441 -37.02 -10.46 -20.43
C ALA A 441 -36.34 -9.74 -19.24
N LEU A 442 -35.23 -10.27 -18.72
CA LEU A 442 -34.43 -9.61 -17.68
C LEU A 442 -33.90 -8.25 -18.17
N VAL A 443 -33.27 -8.23 -19.37
CA VAL A 443 -32.70 -6.99 -19.93
C VAL A 443 -33.78 -5.91 -20.10
N THR A 444 -34.98 -6.29 -20.56
CA THR A 444 -36.13 -5.37 -20.68
C THR A 444 -36.48 -4.78 -19.30
N ARG A 445 -36.65 -5.62 -18.26
CA ARG A 445 -36.97 -5.14 -16.91
C ARG A 445 -35.87 -4.22 -16.35
N ILE A 446 -34.60 -4.54 -16.60
CA ILE A 446 -33.48 -3.71 -16.16
C ILE A 446 -33.51 -2.35 -16.88
N ALA A 447 -33.72 -2.34 -18.17
CA ALA A 447 -33.83 -1.13 -18.98
C ALA A 447 -35.00 -0.23 -18.53
N GLU A 448 -36.16 -0.82 -18.27
CA GLU A 448 -37.34 -0.09 -17.79
C GLU A 448 -37.16 0.49 -16.40
N LYS A 449 -36.55 -0.26 -15.46
CA LYS A 449 -36.43 0.15 -14.06
C LYS A 449 -35.25 1.07 -13.79
N TYR A 450 -34.09 0.80 -14.43
CA TYR A 450 -32.82 1.47 -14.13
C TYR A 450 -32.30 2.32 -15.29
N GLY A 451 -32.81 2.14 -16.49
CA GLY A 451 -32.22 2.67 -17.72
C GLY A 451 -30.88 2.02 -18.01
N LYS A 452 -29.89 2.33 -17.19
CA LYS A 452 -28.55 1.72 -17.25
C LYS A 452 -28.04 1.41 -15.84
N VAL A 453 -27.32 0.30 -15.68
CA VAL A 453 -26.55 -0.03 -14.49
C VAL A 453 -25.11 0.48 -14.62
N ASP A 454 -24.45 0.77 -13.50
CA ASP A 454 -23.06 1.25 -13.55
C ASP A 454 -22.09 0.10 -13.82
N TYR A 455 -22.26 -1.03 -13.15
CA TYR A 455 -21.37 -2.18 -13.23
C TYR A 455 -22.13 -3.48 -13.49
N LEU A 456 -21.51 -4.35 -14.28
CA LEU A 456 -21.92 -5.75 -14.46
C LEU A 456 -20.75 -6.66 -14.07
N ILE A 457 -20.94 -7.49 -13.05
CA ILE A 457 -19.93 -8.48 -12.63
C ILE A 457 -20.48 -9.88 -12.87
N ASN A 458 -19.75 -10.67 -13.69
CA ASN A 458 -20.10 -12.04 -14.01
C ASN A 458 -19.24 -13.03 -13.24
N THR A 459 -19.82 -13.77 -12.27
CA THR A 459 -19.10 -14.77 -11.47
C THR A 459 -19.66 -16.19 -11.55
N HIS A 460 -20.81 -16.38 -12.19
CA HIS A 460 -21.40 -17.73 -12.29
C HIS A 460 -20.55 -18.67 -13.14
N ALA A 461 -20.35 -19.88 -12.65
CA ALA A 461 -19.66 -20.95 -13.37
C ALA A 461 -19.91 -22.30 -12.70
N VAL A 462 -19.76 -23.36 -13.49
CA VAL A 462 -19.75 -24.75 -13.04
C VAL A 462 -18.45 -25.43 -13.47
N THR A 463 -17.96 -26.41 -12.69
CA THR A 463 -16.75 -27.16 -13.04
C THR A 463 -16.99 -28.27 -14.04
N GLY A 464 -18.21 -28.83 -14.10
CA GLY A 464 -18.47 -30.16 -14.62
C GLY A 464 -17.91 -31.25 -13.69
N GLY A 465 -17.90 -32.47 -14.13
CA GLY A 465 -17.25 -33.59 -13.43
C GLY A 465 -15.74 -33.48 -13.43
N LEU A 466 -15.12 -33.87 -12.31
CA LEU A 466 -13.66 -33.89 -12.18
C LEU A 466 -13.14 -35.24 -12.69
N ALA A 467 -12.92 -35.38 -14.00
CA ALA A 467 -12.41 -36.57 -14.64
C ALA A 467 -11.31 -36.26 -15.68
N ARG A 468 -10.50 -37.24 -16.04
CA ARG A 468 -9.52 -37.09 -17.13
C ARG A 468 -10.26 -36.72 -18.42
N ALA A 469 -9.70 -35.82 -19.21
CA ALA A 469 -10.30 -35.33 -20.46
C ALA A 469 -10.80 -36.44 -21.40
N THR A 470 -10.09 -37.58 -21.44
CA THR A 470 -10.46 -38.77 -22.25
C THR A 470 -11.66 -39.55 -21.71
N LYS A 471 -12.15 -39.25 -20.51
CA LYS A 471 -13.29 -39.89 -19.86
C LYS A 471 -14.52 -38.98 -19.74
N VAL A 472 -14.40 -37.72 -20.17
CA VAL A 472 -15.48 -36.73 -20.14
C VAL A 472 -16.28 -36.85 -21.43
N GLY A 473 -17.59 -36.99 -21.31
CA GLY A 473 -18.50 -37.05 -22.47
C GLY A 473 -18.67 -35.71 -23.18
N ILE A 474 -19.01 -35.72 -24.47
CA ILE A 474 -19.23 -34.49 -25.25
C ILE A 474 -20.34 -33.64 -24.64
N SER A 475 -21.43 -34.25 -24.16
CA SER A 475 -22.56 -33.55 -23.55
C SER A 475 -22.12 -32.72 -22.31
N GLU A 476 -21.15 -33.20 -21.56
CA GLU A 476 -20.62 -32.45 -20.40
C GLU A 476 -19.81 -31.21 -20.83
N PHE A 477 -19.04 -31.32 -21.93
CA PHE A 477 -18.38 -30.14 -22.51
C PHE A 477 -19.39 -29.11 -22.97
N GLU A 478 -20.50 -29.55 -23.65
CA GLU A 478 -21.57 -28.70 -24.11
C GLU A 478 -22.31 -28.03 -22.95
N ASP A 479 -22.63 -28.75 -21.87
CA ASP A 479 -23.31 -28.21 -20.71
C ASP A 479 -22.43 -27.16 -19.97
N VAL A 480 -21.14 -27.47 -19.77
CA VAL A 480 -20.20 -26.52 -19.14
C VAL A 480 -19.99 -25.30 -20.04
N ALA A 481 -19.86 -25.48 -21.36
CA ALA A 481 -19.71 -24.37 -22.29
C ALA A 481 -20.96 -23.48 -22.32
N ARG A 482 -22.17 -24.07 -22.31
CA ARG A 482 -23.44 -23.35 -22.28
C ARG A 482 -23.55 -22.44 -21.04
N ILE A 483 -23.13 -22.93 -19.86
CA ILE A 483 -23.22 -22.17 -18.61
C ILE A 483 -22.05 -21.17 -18.47
N ASN A 484 -20.82 -21.60 -18.72
CA ASN A 484 -19.64 -20.79 -18.42
C ASN A 484 -19.26 -19.80 -19.52
N TYR A 485 -19.68 -20.05 -20.75
CA TYR A 485 -19.32 -19.26 -21.92
C TYR A 485 -20.54 -18.64 -22.62
N GLU A 486 -21.46 -19.45 -23.15
CA GLU A 486 -22.55 -18.95 -23.96
C GLU A 486 -23.48 -18.01 -23.18
N SER A 487 -23.80 -18.34 -21.93
CA SER A 487 -24.68 -17.53 -21.10
C SER A 487 -24.05 -16.16 -20.77
N ILE A 488 -22.74 -16.14 -20.42
CA ILE A 488 -22.02 -14.89 -20.12
C ILE A 488 -21.91 -14.05 -21.39
N ARG A 489 -21.54 -14.68 -22.53
CA ARG A 489 -21.45 -14.00 -23.82
C ARG A 489 -22.78 -13.34 -24.18
N TYR A 490 -23.86 -14.09 -24.12
CA TYR A 490 -25.18 -13.60 -24.50
C TYR A 490 -25.67 -12.47 -23.58
N LEU A 491 -25.49 -12.61 -22.27
CA LEU A 491 -25.83 -11.56 -21.32
C LEU A 491 -25.02 -10.28 -21.57
N CYS A 492 -23.70 -10.39 -21.74
CA CYS A 492 -22.84 -9.25 -22.02
C CYS A 492 -23.24 -8.54 -23.32
N GLU A 493 -23.53 -9.30 -24.40
CA GLU A 493 -23.97 -8.73 -25.66
C GLU A 493 -25.28 -7.96 -25.51
N LYS A 494 -26.25 -8.49 -24.76
CA LYS A 494 -27.57 -7.86 -24.55
C LYS A 494 -27.50 -6.67 -23.60
N MET A 495 -26.57 -6.68 -22.63
CA MET A 495 -26.38 -5.61 -21.68
C MET A 495 -25.43 -4.52 -22.18
N SER A 496 -24.77 -4.67 -23.33
CA SER A 496 -23.72 -3.74 -23.80
C SER A 496 -24.16 -2.27 -23.86
N ASP A 497 -25.42 -2.00 -24.18
CA ASP A 497 -25.94 -0.62 -24.23
C ASP A 497 -26.53 -0.14 -22.89
N TYR A 498 -26.64 -1.04 -21.93
CA TYR A 498 -27.24 -0.80 -20.61
C TYR A 498 -26.23 -0.82 -19.45
N VAL A 499 -24.93 -0.86 -19.74
CA VAL A 499 -23.87 -0.66 -18.75
C VAL A 499 -23.18 0.69 -18.99
N ARG A 500 -22.90 1.45 -17.93
CA ARG A 500 -22.31 2.79 -18.04
C ARG A 500 -20.80 2.79 -17.90
N ARG A 501 -20.22 1.97 -17.01
CA ARG A 501 -18.84 2.13 -16.55
C ARG A 501 -17.95 0.93 -16.79
N ALA A 502 -18.31 -0.23 -16.25
CA ALA A 502 -17.47 -1.41 -16.41
C ALA A 502 -18.25 -2.73 -16.45
N VAL A 503 -17.71 -3.67 -17.24
CA VAL A 503 -18.09 -5.09 -17.23
C VAL A 503 -16.89 -5.90 -16.77
N LEU A 504 -17.07 -6.69 -15.70
CA LEU A 504 -16.08 -7.64 -15.23
C LEU A 504 -16.53 -9.07 -15.55
N ILE A 505 -15.65 -9.81 -16.23
CA ILE A 505 -15.81 -11.20 -16.60
C ILE A 505 -14.81 -12.03 -15.82
N THR A 506 -15.28 -13.00 -15.02
CA THR A 506 -14.41 -13.83 -14.20
C THR A 506 -13.83 -14.99 -15.00
N GLY A 507 -12.53 -14.94 -15.23
CA GLY A 507 -11.70 -16.02 -15.75
C GLY A 507 -11.28 -17.02 -14.68
N SER A 508 -10.11 -17.56 -14.82
CA SER A 508 -9.48 -18.45 -13.82
C SER A 508 -7.96 -18.51 -14.05
N VAL A 509 -7.17 -18.48 -12.97
CA VAL A 509 -5.72 -18.79 -13.09
C VAL A 509 -5.48 -20.19 -13.64
N GLY A 510 -6.47 -21.08 -13.52
CA GLY A 510 -6.43 -22.44 -14.04
C GLY A 510 -6.49 -22.54 -15.57
N GLU A 511 -6.85 -21.46 -16.29
CA GLU A 511 -6.89 -21.49 -17.76
C GLU A 511 -5.50 -21.61 -18.40
N ASP A 512 -4.45 -21.12 -17.71
CA ASP A 512 -3.05 -21.20 -18.16
C ASP A 512 -2.31 -22.40 -17.55
N ALA A 513 -2.91 -23.06 -16.55
CA ALA A 513 -2.33 -24.19 -15.85
C ALA A 513 -2.80 -25.53 -16.43
N GLN A 514 -1.97 -26.58 -16.25
CA GLN A 514 -2.37 -27.96 -16.59
C GLN A 514 -3.13 -28.60 -15.42
N PHE A 515 -4.39 -28.16 -15.22
CA PHE A 515 -5.24 -28.81 -14.21
C PHE A 515 -5.70 -30.17 -14.70
N ALA A 516 -5.27 -31.23 -14.03
CA ALA A 516 -5.77 -32.57 -14.30
C ALA A 516 -7.24 -32.69 -13.84
N GLY A 517 -8.13 -33.13 -14.73
CA GLY A 517 -9.50 -33.48 -14.38
C GLY A 517 -10.57 -32.39 -14.54
N SER A 518 -10.24 -31.23 -15.09
CA SER A 518 -11.22 -30.15 -15.31
C SER A 518 -11.23 -29.59 -16.74
N ALA A 519 -11.03 -30.43 -17.73
CA ALA A 519 -10.91 -30.02 -19.13
C ALA A 519 -12.09 -29.18 -19.64
N PRO A 520 -13.40 -29.52 -19.41
CA PRO A 520 -14.50 -28.69 -19.82
C PRO A 520 -14.46 -27.28 -19.26
N TYR A 521 -14.11 -27.15 -17.97
CA TYR A 521 -13.98 -25.86 -17.30
C TYR A 521 -12.86 -25.01 -17.92
N VAL A 522 -11.66 -25.57 -18.06
CA VAL A 522 -10.49 -24.87 -18.63
C VAL A 522 -10.79 -24.39 -20.05
N VAL A 523 -11.38 -25.26 -20.89
CA VAL A 523 -11.76 -24.92 -22.27
C VAL A 523 -12.77 -23.78 -22.27
N SER A 524 -13.81 -23.85 -21.43
CA SER A 524 -14.83 -22.80 -21.34
C SER A 524 -14.26 -21.45 -20.91
N LYS A 525 -13.30 -21.42 -19.96
CA LYS A 525 -12.65 -20.19 -19.51
C LYS A 525 -11.70 -19.60 -20.56
N ARG A 526 -10.96 -20.42 -21.31
CA ARG A 526 -10.17 -19.96 -22.46
C ARG A 526 -11.03 -19.37 -23.56
N ALA A 527 -12.15 -20.00 -23.89
CA ALA A 527 -13.12 -19.46 -24.85
C ALA A 527 -13.66 -18.10 -24.38
N LEU A 528 -13.95 -17.99 -23.07
CA LEU A 528 -14.46 -16.76 -22.46
C LEU A 528 -13.44 -15.61 -22.55
N ARG A 529 -12.14 -15.88 -22.40
CA ARG A 529 -11.07 -14.87 -22.60
C ARG A 529 -11.03 -14.37 -24.05
N GLY A 530 -11.17 -15.28 -25.02
CA GLY A 530 -11.26 -14.92 -26.44
C GLY A 530 -12.45 -14.00 -26.73
N PHE A 531 -13.62 -14.31 -26.16
CA PHE A 531 -14.80 -13.45 -26.23
C PHE A 531 -14.55 -12.09 -25.57
N ALA A 532 -13.98 -12.06 -24.34
CA ALA A 532 -13.73 -10.83 -23.62
C ALA A 532 -12.86 -9.84 -24.41
N ARG A 533 -11.84 -10.32 -25.15
CA ARG A 533 -11.02 -9.49 -26.05
C ARG A 533 -11.87 -8.83 -27.16
N SER A 534 -12.70 -9.59 -27.85
CA SER A 534 -13.57 -9.06 -28.88
C SER A 534 -14.62 -8.09 -28.33
N TYR A 535 -15.20 -8.45 -27.17
CA TYR A 535 -16.21 -7.65 -26.49
C TYR A 535 -15.67 -6.32 -25.97
N ALA A 536 -14.43 -6.32 -25.46
CA ALA A 536 -13.76 -5.10 -24.98
C ALA A 536 -13.67 -4.03 -26.08
N GLY A 537 -13.37 -4.43 -27.33
CA GLY A 537 -13.39 -3.51 -28.48
C GLY A 537 -14.73 -2.82 -28.67
N LYS A 538 -15.82 -3.58 -28.58
CA LYS A 538 -17.19 -3.08 -28.75
C LYS A 538 -17.59 -2.09 -27.65
N VAL A 539 -17.38 -2.44 -26.38
CA VAL A 539 -17.87 -1.61 -25.26
C VAL A 539 -16.99 -0.40 -25.01
N TYR A 540 -15.71 -0.45 -25.41
CA TYR A 540 -14.79 0.68 -25.30
C TYR A 540 -15.28 1.93 -26.05
N GLU A 541 -15.94 1.75 -27.20
CA GLU A 541 -16.52 2.84 -27.99
C GLU A 541 -17.63 3.58 -27.23
N ASN A 542 -18.28 2.90 -26.29
CA ASN A 542 -19.30 3.45 -25.41
C ASN A 542 -18.71 4.00 -24.09
N GLY A 543 -17.37 4.06 -23.93
CA GLY A 543 -16.70 4.47 -22.71
C GLY A 543 -16.77 3.44 -21.58
N VAL A 544 -17.10 2.19 -21.86
CA VAL A 544 -17.25 1.12 -20.87
C VAL A 544 -15.96 0.31 -20.77
N LYS A 545 -15.43 0.18 -19.57
CA LYS A 545 -14.24 -0.63 -19.27
C LYS A 545 -14.62 -2.12 -19.28
N CYS A 546 -13.87 -2.94 -20.01
CA CYS A 546 -13.99 -4.39 -19.96
C CYS A 546 -12.80 -4.98 -19.18
N ILE A 547 -13.11 -5.78 -18.17
CA ILE A 547 -12.13 -6.38 -17.24
C ILE A 547 -12.26 -7.90 -17.31
N TYR A 548 -11.16 -8.58 -17.55
CA TYR A 548 -11.05 -10.03 -17.40
C TYR A 548 -10.24 -10.35 -16.15
N TYR A 549 -10.93 -10.80 -15.11
CA TYR A 549 -10.32 -11.01 -13.79
C TYR A 549 -9.97 -12.49 -13.59
N LEU A 550 -8.73 -12.78 -13.25
CA LEU A 550 -8.19 -14.11 -12.99
C LEU A 550 -8.01 -14.30 -11.48
N PRO A 551 -9.06 -14.77 -10.76
CA PRO A 551 -8.93 -15.03 -9.34
C PRO A 551 -7.98 -16.21 -9.12
N GLY A 552 -7.24 -16.15 -8.00
CA GLY A 552 -6.46 -17.25 -7.50
C GLY A 552 -7.29 -18.43 -6.99
N LEU A 553 -6.61 -19.48 -6.54
CA LEU A 553 -7.27 -20.57 -5.83
C LEU A 553 -7.73 -20.10 -4.46
N ILE A 554 -9.00 -20.32 -4.18
CA ILE A 554 -9.69 -19.84 -2.98
C ILE A 554 -10.06 -21.05 -2.12
N GLY A 555 -9.92 -20.95 -0.81
CA GLY A 555 -10.31 -22.00 0.15
C GLY A 555 -11.82 -22.28 0.26
N ALA A 556 -12.62 -21.83 -0.73
CA ALA A 556 -14.08 -21.94 -0.74
C ALA A 556 -14.62 -22.40 -2.09
N GLY A 557 -15.89 -22.74 -2.16
CA GLY A 557 -16.60 -23.06 -3.41
C GLY A 557 -16.09 -24.35 -4.06
N MET A 558 -15.49 -24.23 -5.26
CA MET A 558 -15.05 -25.40 -6.04
C MET A 558 -13.86 -26.12 -5.40
N VAL A 559 -12.93 -25.37 -4.80
CA VAL A 559 -11.72 -25.93 -4.15
C VAL A 559 -12.07 -26.72 -2.87
N SER A 560 -13.13 -26.35 -2.16
CA SER A 560 -13.56 -27.08 -0.95
C SER A 560 -14.08 -28.50 -1.22
N LYS A 561 -14.25 -28.88 -2.49
CA LYS A 561 -14.63 -30.24 -2.92
C LYS A 561 -13.44 -31.14 -3.26
N LEU A 562 -12.23 -30.59 -3.22
CA LEU A 562 -10.96 -31.28 -3.50
C LEU A 562 -10.38 -31.83 -2.21
N ASP A 563 -9.67 -32.95 -2.30
CA ASP A 563 -8.85 -33.43 -1.21
C ASP A 563 -7.53 -32.61 -1.08
N GLU A 564 -6.81 -32.79 0.02
CA GLU A 564 -5.61 -32.02 0.32
C GLU A 564 -4.51 -32.20 -0.75
N SER A 565 -4.35 -33.39 -1.30
CA SER A 565 -3.37 -33.68 -2.34
C SER A 565 -3.73 -32.99 -3.68
N GLN A 566 -5.00 -32.94 -4.01
CA GLN A 566 -5.52 -32.22 -5.18
C GLN A 566 -5.37 -30.70 -5.01
N ILE A 567 -5.61 -30.17 -3.81
CA ILE A 567 -5.40 -28.76 -3.50
C ILE A 567 -3.93 -28.40 -3.67
N GLN A 568 -3.02 -29.16 -3.08
CA GLN A 568 -1.57 -28.94 -3.20
C GLN A 568 -1.09 -29.02 -4.66
N ALA A 569 -1.51 -30.03 -5.41
CA ALA A 569 -1.18 -30.14 -6.83
C ALA A 569 -1.70 -28.94 -7.65
N SER A 570 -2.91 -28.47 -7.33
CA SER A 570 -3.51 -27.30 -7.99
C SER A 570 -2.74 -26.02 -7.66
N MET A 571 -2.34 -25.84 -6.40
CA MET A 571 -1.54 -24.69 -5.96
C MET A 571 -0.16 -24.67 -6.64
N MET A 572 0.51 -25.83 -6.73
CA MET A 572 1.78 -25.96 -7.46
C MET A 572 1.62 -25.60 -8.95
N ALA A 573 0.55 -26.06 -9.60
CA ALA A 573 0.31 -25.82 -11.02
C ALA A 573 0.15 -24.33 -11.37
N VAL A 574 -0.35 -23.52 -10.43
CA VAL A 574 -0.52 -22.06 -10.59
C VAL A 574 0.55 -21.24 -9.86
N ASN A 575 1.54 -21.89 -9.27
CA ASN A 575 2.60 -21.27 -8.46
C ASN A 575 2.05 -20.41 -7.31
N GLN A 576 1.04 -20.93 -6.60
CA GLN A 576 0.41 -20.31 -5.43
C GLN A 576 0.80 -21.07 -4.17
N LYS A 577 1.26 -20.40 -3.12
CA LYS A 577 1.71 -21.03 -1.87
C LYS A 577 0.63 -21.14 -0.81
N VAL A 578 -0.33 -20.22 -0.81
CA VAL A 578 -1.42 -20.14 0.17
C VAL A 578 -2.74 -19.92 -0.57
N LEU A 579 -3.81 -20.54 -0.11
CA LEU A 579 -5.15 -20.24 -0.62
C LEU A 579 -5.54 -18.81 -0.25
N THR A 580 -6.08 -18.06 -1.20
CA THR A 580 -6.51 -16.68 -0.95
C THR A 580 -7.86 -16.66 -0.25
N ASN A 581 -8.08 -15.68 0.61
CA ASN A 581 -9.39 -15.44 1.21
C ASN A 581 -10.38 -14.96 0.15
N VAL A 582 -11.61 -15.43 0.26
CA VAL A 582 -12.67 -15.09 -0.69
C VAL A 582 -13.10 -13.63 -0.59
N ASP A 583 -13.12 -13.06 0.61
CA ASP A 583 -13.44 -11.67 0.89
C ASP A 583 -12.41 -10.70 0.29
N GLU A 584 -11.11 -11.01 0.37
CA GLU A 584 -10.06 -10.23 -0.28
C GLU A 584 -10.20 -10.20 -1.80
N ILE A 585 -10.47 -11.36 -2.42
CA ILE A 585 -10.71 -11.43 -3.87
C ILE A 585 -11.96 -10.65 -4.26
N ALA A 586 -13.05 -10.81 -3.50
CA ALA A 586 -14.28 -10.10 -3.74
C ALA A 586 -14.09 -8.58 -3.67
N GLU A 587 -13.35 -8.10 -2.67
CA GLU A 587 -13.04 -6.67 -2.55
C GLU A 587 -12.20 -6.17 -3.73
N ARG A 588 -11.15 -6.89 -4.13
CA ARG A 588 -10.34 -6.55 -5.31
C ARG A 588 -11.18 -6.51 -6.59
N MET A 589 -12.14 -7.43 -6.76
CA MET A 589 -13.05 -7.44 -7.91
C MET A 589 -13.97 -6.21 -7.91
N VAL A 590 -14.53 -5.81 -6.76
CA VAL A 590 -15.33 -4.58 -6.62
C VAL A 590 -14.46 -3.35 -6.90
N LEU A 591 -13.26 -3.27 -6.32
CA LEU A 591 -12.36 -2.15 -6.57
C LEU A 591 -11.90 -2.06 -8.03
N SER A 592 -11.75 -3.19 -8.72
CA SER A 592 -11.31 -3.24 -10.12
C SER A 592 -12.29 -2.57 -11.09
N VAL A 593 -13.59 -2.60 -10.81
CA VAL A 593 -14.59 -1.94 -11.67
C VAL A 593 -14.63 -0.44 -11.50
N CYS A 594 -14.17 0.10 -10.38
CA CYS A 594 -14.30 1.52 -10.03
C CYS A 594 -12.95 2.28 -9.90
N ARG A 595 -11.82 1.58 -9.79
CA ARG A 595 -10.49 2.20 -9.64
C ARG A 595 -9.59 1.95 -10.86
N ILE A 596 -8.56 2.78 -11.03
CA ILE A 596 -7.54 2.64 -12.09
C ILE A 596 -6.57 1.52 -11.74
N LYS A 597 -6.19 1.43 -10.47
CA LYS A 597 -5.29 0.40 -9.94
C LYS A 597 -5.86 -0.23 -8.68
N VAL A 598 -5.47 -1.47 -8.44
CA VAL A 598 -5.85 -2.24 -7.24
C VAL A 598 -4.58 -2.83 -6.63
N PRO A 599 -4.42 -2.78 -5.31
CA PRO A 599 -3.28 -3.43 -4.65
C PRO A 599 -3.28 -4.95 -4.85
N ASN A 600 -2.08 -5.54 -4.80
CA ASN A 600 -1.88 -7.00 -4.84
C ASN A 600 -2.43 -7.70 -6.09
N VAL A 601 -2.54 -7.00 -7.21
CA VAL A 601 -2.88 -7.57 -8.50
C VAL A 601 -1.87 -7.15 -9.57
N ARG A 602 -1.67 -8.00 -10.58
CA ARG A 602 -0.97 -7.63 -11.80
C ARG A 602 -1.99 -7.21 -12.83
N ILE A 603 -1.88 -5.98 -13.32
CA ILE A 603 -2.71 -5.44 -14.40
C ILE A 603 -1.89 -5.48 -15.68
N SER A 604 -2.47 -6.04 -16.75
CA SER A 604 -1.96 -5.98 -18.10
C SER A 604 -3.09 -5.61 -19.05
N PHE A 605 -2.73 -5.06 -20.21
CA PHE A 605 -3.70 -4.70 -21.23
C PHE A 605 -3.47 -5.57 -22.47
N GLU A 606 -4.52 -6.19 -22.96
CA GLU A 606 -4.58 -6.88 -24.22
C GLU A 606 -5.44 -6.02 -25.15
N GLU A 607 -4.84 -5.04 -25.84
CA GLU A 607 -5.51 -3.95 -26.56
C GLU A 607 -6.44 -3.13 -25.63
N LYS A 608 -7.76 -3.27 -25.78
CA LYS A 608 -8.79 -2.57 -24.98
C LYS A 608 -9.29 -3.39 -23.78
N LEU A 609 -8.81 -4.63 -23.63
CA LEU A 609 -9.16 -5.50 -22.51
C LEU A 609 -8.16 -5.31 -21.35
N MET A 610 -8.67 -4.95 -20.18
CA MET A 610 -7.88 -4.98 -18.95
C MET A 610 -7.88 -6.40 -18.38
N VAL A 611 -6.70 -7.02 -18.30
CA VAL A 611 -6.53 -8.34 -17.67
C VAL A 611 -5.92 -8.14 -16.30
N ILE A 612 -6.63 -8.61 -15.28
CA ILE A 612 -6.21 -8.54 -13.87
C ILE A 612 -5.97 -9.96 -13.37
N LYS A 613 -4.79 -10.18 -12.81
CA LYS A 613 -4.42 -11.44 -12.17
C LYS A 613 -3.98 -11.18 -10.74
N ASP A 614 -4.54 -11.91 -9.78
CA ASP A 614 -4.08 -11.85 -8.40
C ASP A 614 -2.59 -12.19 -8.32
N VAL A 615 -1.84 -11.36 -7.60
CA VAL A 615 -0.44 -11.62 -7.25
C VAL A 615 -0.43 -12.27 -5.88
N TYR A 616 0.04 -13.50 -5.84
CA TYR A 616 0.22 -14.19 -4.56
C TYR A 616 1.49 -13.65 -3.92
N LEU A 617 1.32 -12.89 -2.85
CA LEU A 617 2.44 -12.51 -2.00
C LEU A 617 2.98 -13.82 -1.39
N ASN A 618 4.14 -14.20 -1.86
CA ASN A 618 4.92 -15.27 -1.24
C ASN A 618 5.48 -14.72 0.08
N TYR A 619 4.69 -14.82 1.17
CA TYR A 619 5.20 -14.59 2.52
C TYR A 619 6.17 -15.69 2.92
#